data_d62940e95e939c802d67e1c4bf92b7a7
#
_entry.id   d62940e95e939c802d67e1c4bf92b7a7
#
_cell.length_a   1.000
_cell.length_b   1.000
_cell.length_c   1.000
_cell.angle_alpha   90.00
_cell.angle_beta   90.00
_cell.angle_gamma   90.00
#
_symmetry.space_group_name_H-M   'P 1'
#
loop_
_entity.id
_entity.type
_entity.pdbx_description
1 polymer ?
#
loop_
_entity_poly.entity_id
_entity_poly.type
_entity_poly.pdbx_seq_one_letter_code
_entity_poly.pdbx_strand_id
1 'polypeptide(L)'
;MEVRRTGYKFQEFDRVLQIEWTLGNTCNYNCSYCLPVLHDNSFPWIDLDESIKFIDRLHEHYGNMGMKNYIWKFGGGEPTLYKHFADLCEYINSKPNNFIIPITNGSRKMQWWKDNYKNFFAVHFSIHPEFVDTKHIVEVCDYLIDVGVDSICHVMIKPDEFDKCKQIIEDLKSSRNKNWGIQAKPLHHI
;
A
#
# COMPACT_ATOMS: atom_id res chain seq x y z
N MET A 1 -15.50 14.81 20.82
CA MET A 1 -15.09 14.15 19.56
C MET A 1 -13.63 13.77 19.74
N GLU A 2 -13.38 12.52 20.07
CA GLU A 2 -12.03 12.01 20.33
C GLU A 2 -11.33 11.81 18.98
N VAL A 3 -10.34 12.63 18.71
CA VAL A 3 -9.47 12.45 17.53
C VAL A 3 -8.57 11.26 17.84
N ARG A 4 -8.99 10.05 17.45
CA ARG A 4 -8.10 8.90 17.47
C ARG A 4 -7.02 9.13 16.41
N ARG A 5 -5.78 9.35 16.85
CA ARG A 5 -4.62 9.33 15.98
C ARG A 5 -4.51 7.92 15.41
N THR A 6 -4.87 7.76 14.15
CA THR A 6 -4.51 6.58 13.34
C THR A 6 -3.04 6.69 12.94
N GLY A 7 -2.17 6.85 13.91
CA GLY A 7 -0.73 6.74 13.71
C GLY A 7 -0.37 5.30 13.97
N TYR A 8 0.33 4.66 13.03
CA TYR A 8 0.89 3.35 13.26
C TYR A 8 1.69 3.35 14.57
N LYS A 9 1.63 2.25 15.31
CA LYS A 9 2.42 1.99 16.51
C LYS A 9 3.94 2.03 16.28
N PHE A 10 4.41 2.49 15.12
CA PHE A 10 5.83 2.65 14.81
C PHE A 10 6.57 3.63 15.72
N GLN A 11 5.87 4.51 16.42
CA GLN A 11 6.48 5.40 17.42
C GLN A 11 7.05 4.62 18.62
N GLU A 12 6.66 3.37 18.79
CA GLU A 12 7.18 2.47 19.84
C GLU A 12 8.40 1.68 19.38
N PHE A 13 8.75 1.69 18.07
CA PHE A 13 9.91 0.99 17.56
C PHE A 13 11.17 1.85 17.68
N ASP A 14 12.16 1.31 18.36
CA ASP A 14 13.52 1.90 18.38
C ASP A 14 14.25 1.53 17.09
N ARG A 15 15.04 2.49 16.54
CA ARG A 15 15.94 2.27 15.40
C ARG A 15 15.24 1.65 14.18
N VAL A 16 14.33 2.41 13.58
CA VAL A 16 13.55 2.03 12.41
C VAL A 16 14.20 2.55 11.14
N LEU A 17 14.40 1.67 10.17
CA LEU A 17 14.67 2.03 8.77
C LEU A 17 13.38 1.90 7.95
N GLN A 18 12.95 2.99 7.34
CA GLN A 18 11.86 2.97 6.37
C GLN A 18 12.42 2.92 4.95
N ILE A 19 11.97 1.97 4.17
CA ILE A 19 12.34 1.76 2.78
C ILE A 19 11.11 2.02 1.92
N GLU A 20 11.19 3.00 1.03
CA GLU A 20 10.18 3.23 0.00
C GLU A 20 10.73 2.69 -1.33
N TRP A 21 10.09 1.67 -1.87
CA TRP A 21 10.60 0.94 -3.02
C TRP A 21 9.60 0.91 -4.16
N THR A 22 9.99 1.49 -5.30
CA THR A 22 9.25 1.41 -6.55
C THR A 22 9.68 0.16 -7.30
N LEU A 23 8.77 -0.81 -7.43
CA LEU A 23 9.06 -2.11 -8.07
C LEU A 23 9.04 -2.05 -9.60
N GLY A 24 8.39 -1.07 -10.16
CA GLY A 24 8.19 -0.82 -11.58
C GLY A 24 7.07 0.19 -11.78
N ASN A 25 6.76 0.55 -13.02
CA ASN A 25 5.69 1.51 -13.31
C ASN A 25 4.51 0.92 -14.11
N THR A 26 4.37 -0.41 -14.13
CA THR A 26 3.17 -1.05 -14.70
C THR A 26 1.97 -0.82 -13.79
N CYS A 27 0.89 -0.30 -14.34
CA CYS A 27 -0.37 -0.10 -13.63
C CYS A 27 -1.54 -0.55 -14.51
N ASN A 28 -2.59 -1.07 -13.88
CA ASN A 28 -3.85 -1.41 -14.56
C ASN A 28 -4.86 -0.26 -14.58
N TYR A 29 -4.53 0.87 -13.95
CA TYR A 29 -5.28 2.12 -14.04
C TYR A 29 -4.55 3.13 -14.91
N ASN A 30 -5.31 3.96 -15.61
CA ASN A 30 -4.82 5.07 -16.41
C ASN A 30 -5.45 6.37 -15.90
N CYS A 31 -5.15 6.71 -14.65
CA CYS A 31 -5.72 7.91 -14.00
C CYS A 31 -5.29 9.17 -14.73
N SER A 32 -6.25 10.05 -15.04
CA SER A 32 -6.02 11.27 -15.84
C SER A 32 -4.99 12.24 -15.22
N TYR A 33 -4.82 12.18 -13.91
CA TYR A 33 -3.87 13.01 -13.15
C TYR A 33 -2.53 12.33 -12.86
N CYS A 34 -2.37 11.05 -13.23
CA CYS A 34 -1.10 10.36 -13.09
C CYS A 34 -0.21 10.70 -14.29
N LEU A 35 1.04 11.10 -14.03
CA LEU A 35 1.98 11.36 -15.11
C LEU A 35 2.20 10.08 -15.93
N PRO A 36 2.15 10.14 -17.28
CA PRO A 36 2.30 8.96 -18.13
C PRO A 36 3.51 8.10 -17.79
N VAL A 37 4.66 8.72 -17.50
CA VAL A 37 5.90 8.02 -17.09
C VAL A 37 5.76 7.18 -15.82
N LEU A 38 4.70 7.37 -15.04
CA LEU A 38 4.46 6.59 -13.81
C LEU A 38 3.61 5.33 -14.07
N HIS A 39 3.11 5.12 -15.29
CA HIS A 39 2.26 3.96 -15.62
C HIS A 39 2.37 3.50 -17.09
N ASP A 40 3.40 3.93 -17.83
CA ASP A 40 3.60 3.65 -19.26
C ASP A 40 4.40 2.37 -19.55
N ASN A 41 4.73 1.59 -18.52
CA ASN A 41 5.55 0.38 -18.58
C ASN A 41 7.00 0.63 -19.05
N SER A 42 7.50 1.86 -19.03
CA SER A 42 8.87 2.19 -19.40
C SER A 42 9.90 1.68 -18.39
N PHE A 43 9.50 1.48 -17.13
CA PHE A 43 10.31 0.85 -16.09
C PHE A 43 9.86 -0.60 -15.89
N PRO A 44 10.65 -1.58 -16.36
CA PRO A 44 10.30 -2.99 -16.17
C PRO A 44 10.28 -3.36 -14.68
N TRP A 45 9.56 -4.44 -14.37
CA TRP A 45 9.63 -5.01 -13.03
C TRP A 45 11.06 -5.40 -12.68
N ILE A 46 11.41 -5.17 -11.44
CA ILE A 46 12.70 -5.60 -10.89
C ILE A 46 12.85 -7.12 -10.99
N ASP A 47 14.10 -7.57 -11.08
CA ASP A 47 14.43 -8.98 -11.00
C ASP A 47 14.35 -9.48 -9.54
N LEU A 48 13.76 -10.65 -9.32
CA LEU A 48 13.58 -11.20 -7.97
C LEU A 48 14.89 -11.54 -7.29
N ASP A 49 15.82 -12.18 -8.01
CA ASP A 49 17.09 -12.61 -7.44
C ASP A 49 17.97 -11.41 -7.08
N GLU A 50 17.98 -10.37 -7.91
CA GLU A 50 18.68 -9.12 -7.60
C GLU A 50 18.03 -8.39 -6.42
N SER A 51 16.71 -8.47 -6.31
CA SER A 51 15.97 -7.92 -5.16
C SER A 51 16.34 -8.62 -3.86
N ILE A 52 16.43 -9.93 -3.88
CA ILE A 52 16.88 -10.76 -2.74
C ILE A 52 18.29 -10.34 -2.29
N LYS A 53 19.23 -10.24 -3.24
CA LYS A 53 20.60 -9.79 -2.94
C LYS A 53 20.65 -8.38 -2.37
N PHE A 54 19.78 -7.48 -2.88
CA PHE A 54 19.67 -6.13 -2.35
C PHE A 54 19.16 -6.12 -0.90
N ILE A 55 18.10 -6.89 -0.61
CA ILE A 55 17.54 -7.03 0.74
C ILE A 55 18.60 -7.52 1.72
N ASP A 56 19.39 -8.55 1.35
CA ASP A 56 20.44 -9.09 2.19
C ASP A 56 21.50 -8.06 2.51
N ARG A 57 22.01 -7.37 1.49
CA ARG A 57 23.00 -6.29 1.67
C ARG A 57 22.48 -5.14 2.52
N LEU A 58 21.19 -4.79 2.35
CA LEU A 58 20.54 -3.74 3.14
C LEU A 58 20.49 -4.14 4.62
N HIS A 59 20.04 -5.36 4.91
CA HIS A 59 19.98 -5.87 6.28
C HIS A 59 21.37 -5.95 6.93
N GLU A 60 22.38 -6.42 6.20
CA GLU A 60 23.76 -6.45 6.67
C GLU A 60 24.27 -5.03 6.99
N HIS A 61 24.17 -4.12 6.02
CA HIS A 61 24.69 -2.77 6.15
C HIS A 61 24.03 -2.01 7.31
N TYR A 62 22.72 -1.91 7.31
CA TYR A 62 21.98 -1.15 8.31
C TYR A 62 21.89 -1.87 9.66
N GLY A 63 21.92 -3.18 9.67
CA GLY A 63 22.05 -3.97 10.89
C GLY A 63 23.38 -3.68 11.63
N ASN A 64 24.49 -3.58 10.88
CA ASN A 64 25.79 -3.16 11.42
C ASN A 64 25.77 -1.70 11.97
N MET A 65 24.90 -0.84 11.44
CA MET A 65 24.65 0.51 11.98
C MET A 65 23.67 0.50 13.17
N GLY A 66 23.18 -0.65 13.55
CA GLY A 66 22.29 -0.86 14.69
C GLY A 66 20.80 -0.66 14.39
N MET A 67 20.36 -0.64 13.12
CA MET A 67 18.94 -0.67 12.80
C MET A 67 18.34 -2.01 13.20
N LYS A 68 17.14 -1.96 13.79
CA LYS A 68 16.51 -3.16 14.36
C LYS A 68 15.19 -3.51 13.68
N ASN A 69 14.50 -2.51 13.11
CA ASN A 69 13.17 -2.65 12.53
C ASN A 69 13.19 -2.08 11.11
N TYR A 70 12.53 -2.75 10.19
CA TYR A 70 12.54 -2.42 8.77
C TYR A 70 11.10 -2.32 8.25
N ILE A 71 10.71 -1.12 7.81
CA ILE A 71 9.39 -0.87 7.23
C ILE A 71 9.54 -0.77 5.72
N TRP A 72 8.90 -1.68 5.00
CA TRP A 72 8.93 -1.75 3.54
C TRP A 72 7.64 -1.19 2.98
N LYS A 73 7.71 -0.06 2.28
CA LYS A 73 6.60 0.50 1.54
C LYS A 73 6.82 0.27 0.05
N PHE A 74 5.93 -0.48 -0.55
CA PHE A 74 5.98 -0.76 -1.97
C PHE A 74 5.02 0.13 -2.72
N GLY A 75 5.54 0.83 -3.74
CA GLY A 75 4.79 1.71 -4.62
C GLY A 75 5.26 1.59 -6.07
N GLY A 76 5.01 2.61 -6.85
CA GLY A 76 5.24 2.66 -8.29
C GLY A 76 3.92 2.63 -9.04
N GLY A 77 3.80 1.88 -10.14
CA GLY A 77 2.52 1.64 -10.78
C GLY A 77 1.53 0.94 -9.85
N GLU A 78 1.18 -0.30 -10.10
CA GLU A 78 0.42 -1.12 -9.15
C GLU A 78 1.28 -2.30 -8.69
N PRO A 79 1.89 -2.24 -7.49
CA PRO A 79 2.88 -3.22 -7.05
C PRO A 79 2.33 -4.65 -6.98
N THR A 80 1.04 -4.82 -6.70
CA THR A 80 0.42 -6.14 -6.61
C THR A 80 0.31 -6.85 -7.98
N LEU A 81 0.56 -6.15 -9.10
CA LEU A 81 0.62 -6.76 -10.43
C LEU A 81 1.97 -7.45 -10.69
N TYR A 82 3.01 -7.12 -9.93
CA TYR A 82 4.28 -7.80 -10.05
C TYR A 82 4.11 -9.29 -9.76
N LYS A 83 4.48 -10.13 -10.74
CA LYS A 83 4.22 -11.59 -10.66
C LYS A 83 4.89 -12.26 -9.47
N HIS A 84 6.01 -11.71 -8.99
CA HIS A 84 6.78 -12.21 -7.84
C HIS A 84 6.55 -11.38 -6.57
N PHE A 85 5.46 -10.61 -6.49
CA PHE A 85 5.21 -9.76 -5.33
C PHE A 85 5.06 -10.57 -4.03
N ALA A 86 4.33 -11.69 -4.11
CA ALA A 86 4.16 -12.58 -2.96
C ALA A 86 5.49 -13.19 -2.52
N ASP A 87 6.27 -13.73 -3.47
CA ASP A 87 7.59 -14.34 -3.20
C ASP A 87 8.55 -13.33 -2.55
N LEU A 88 8.55 -12.09 -3.05
CA LEU A 88 9.34 -10.98 -2.49
C LEU A 88 8.94 -10.68 -1.04
N CYS A 89 7.63 -10.58 -0.78
CA CYS A 89 7.10 -10.32 0.56
C CYS A 89 7.43 -11.48 1.52
N GLU A 90 7.28 -12.72 1.08
CA GLU A 90 7.63 -13.91 1.87
C GLU A 90 9.12 -13.93 2.21
N TYR A 91 9.99 -13.58 1.26
CA TYR A 91 11.43 -13.49 1.51
C TYR A 91 11.76 -12.42 2.55
N ILE A 92 11.17 -11.23 2.45
CA ILE A 92 11.35 -10.16 3.45
C ILE A 92 10.87 -10.63 4.83
N ASN A 93 9.70 -11.27 4.90
CA ASN A 93 9.14 -11.78 6.16
C ASN A 93 9.92 -12.96 6.75
N SER A 94 10.76 -13.64 5.97
CA SER A 94 11.67 -14.66 6.49
C SER A 94 12.76 -14.09 7.41
N LYS A 95 13.00 -12.79 7.34
CA LYS A 95 13.92 -12.06 8.20
C LYS A 95 13.18 -11.40 9.37
N PRO A 96 13.80 -11.27 10.55
CA PRO A 96 13.11 -10.69 11.72
C PRO A 96 12.83 -9.20 11.58
N ASN A 97 11.77 -8.76 12.25
CA ASN A 97 11.42 -7.34 12.41
C ASN A 97 11.20 -6.57 11.10
N ASN A 98 10.59 -7.23 10.13
CA ASN A 98 10.16 -6.61 8.89
C ASN A 98 8.65 -6.36 8.91
N PHE A 99 8.24 -5.20 8.38
CA PHE A 99 6.87 -4.73 8.35
C PHE A 99 6.55 -4.25 6.94
N ILE A 100 5.73 -5.00 6.21
CA ILE A 100 5.41 -4.73 4.81
C ILE A 100 4.12 -3.95 4.70
N ILE A 101 4.14 -2.84 3.94
CA ILE A 101 3.00 -1.96 3.68
C ILE A 101 2.92 -1.70 2.18
N PRO A 102 2.15 -2.47 1.41
CA PRO A 102 1.88 -2.12 0.02
C PRO A 102 1.03 -0.85 -0.07
N ILE A 103 1.37 0.02 -1.03
CA ILE A 103 0.57 1.15 -1.47
C ILE A 103 -0.06 0.74 -2.79
N THR A 104 -1.36 0.49 -2.80
CA THR A 104 -2.05 -0.21 -3.89
C THR A 104 -3.38 0.45 -4.26
N ASN A 105 -3.81 0.29 -5.49
CA ASN A 105 -5.15 0.73 -5.92
C ASN A 105 -6.26 -0.24 -5.49
N GLY A 106 -5.91 -1.37 -4.90
CA GLY A 106 -6.84 -2.35 -4.35
C GLY A 106 -7.57 -3.20 -5.39
N SER A 107 -7.17 -3.18 -6.65
CA SER A 107 -7.89 -3.84 -7.77
C SER A 107 -7.81 -5.36 -7.78
N ARG A 108 -6.96 -5.97 -6.95
CA ARG A 108 -6.87 -7.42 -6.88
C ARG A 108 -8.17 -8.03 -6.33
N LYS A 109 -8.59 -9.17 -6.92
CA LYS A 109 -9.77 -9.91 -6.47
C LYS A 109 -9.64 -10.34 -5.01
N MET A 110 -10.76 -10.50 -4.31
CA MET A 110 -10.81 -10.92 -2.90
C MET A 110 -9.97 -12.17 -2.62
N GLN A 111 -9.94 -13.16 -3.53
CA GLN A 111 -9.15 -14.37 -3.34
C GLN A 111 -7.66 -14.06 -3.20
N TRP A 112 -7.12 -13.13 -3.98
CA TRP A 112 -5.72 -12.73 -3.87
C TRP A 112 -5.39 -12.16 -2.48
N TRP A 113 -6.28 -11.34 -1.91
CA TRP A 113 -6.12 -10.81 -0.55
C TRP A 113 -6.13 -11.92 0.50
N LYS A 114 -7.04 -12.90 0.34
CA LYS A 114 -7.11 -14.08 1.22
C LYS A 114 -5.87 -14.95 1.18
N ASP A 115 -5.22 -15.03 0.04
CA ASP A 115 -4.01 -15.84 -0.13
C ASP A 115 -2.76 -15.13 0.43
N ASN A 116 -2.74 -13.78 0.44
CA ASN A 116 -1.54 -12.99 0.68
C ASN A 116 -1.54 -12.12 1.95
N TYR A 117 -2.65 -12.00 2.68
CA TYR A 117 -2.77 -11.09 3.84
C TYR A 117 -1.67 -11.27 4.89
N LYS A 118 -1.20 -12.50 5.09
CA LYS A 118 -0.17 -12.83 6.08
C LYS A 118 1.16 -12.13 5.83
N ASN A 119 1.36 -11.66 4.61
CA ASN A 119 2.56 -10.94 4.22
C ASN A 119 2.55 -9.48 4.67
N PHE A 120 1.39 -8.93 5.07
CA PHE A 120 1.24 -7.51 5.28
C PHE A 120 1.06 -7.16 6.75
N PHE A 121 1.81 -6.16 7.19
CA PHE A 121 1.59 -5.51 8.48
C PHE A 121 0.39 -4.55 8.40
N ALA A 122 0.32 -3.80 7.31
CA ALA A 122 -0.79 -2.91 7.00
C ALA A 122 -0.93 -2.76 5.47
N VAL A 123 -2.07 -2.28 4.98
CA VAL A 123 -2.29 -1.98 3.57
C VAL A 123 -2.75 -0.53 3.41
N HIS A 124 -2.08 0.21 2.53
CA HIS A 124 -2.50 1.55 2.12
C HIS A 124 -3.19 1.49 0.77
N PHE A 125 -4.47 1.75 0.76
CA PHE A 125 -5.26 1.83 -0.47
C PHE A 125 -5.23 3.25 -1.02
N SER A 126 -4.75 3.42 -2.25
CA SER A 126 -4.92 4.65 -3.02
C SER A 126 -6.24 4.58 -3.77
N ILE A 127 -7.22 5.32 -3.30
CA ILE A 127 -8.57 5.32 -3.87
C ILE A 127 -8.64 6.37 -4.97
N HIS A 128 -8.65 5.89 -6.21
CA HIS A 128 -8.68 6.71 -7.42
C HIS A 128 -10.13 6.90 -7.88
N PRO A 129 -10.71 8.12 -7.82
CA PRO A 129 -12.13 8.34 -8.09
C PRO A 129 -12.60 7.90 -9.48
N GLU A 130 -11.69 7.87 -10.45
CA GLU A 130 -12.00 7.46 -11.83
C GLU A 130 -12.28 5.96 -11.98
N PHE A 131 -11.73 5.11 -11.08
CA PHE A 131 -11.71 3.65 -11.27
C PHE A 131 -12.20 2.84 -10.08
N VAL A 132 -12.38 3.46 -8.91
CA VAL A 132 -12.66 2.73 -7.68
C VAL A 132 -14.02 2.00 -7.72
N ASP A 133 -14.00 0.73 -7.32
CA ASP A 133 -15.16 -0.01 -6.84
C ASP A 133 -15.20 0.08 -5.31
N THR A 134 -16.01 1.01 -4.79
CA THR A 134 -16.10 1.26 -3.34
C THR A 134 -16.58 0.04 -2.56
N LYS A 135 -17.51 -0.75 -3.14
CA LYS A 135 -18.03 -1.96 -2.52
C LYS A 135 -16.92 -3.00 -2.34
N HIS A 136 -16.14 -3.23 -3.38
CA HIS A 136 -14.99 -4.14 -3.33
C HIS A 136 -13.95 -3.68 -2.29
N ILE A 137 -13.61 -2.39 -2.24
CA ILE A 137 -12.66 -1.85 -1.27
C ILE A 137 -13.15 -2.06 0.17
N VAL A 138 -14.44 -1.82 0.43
CA VAL A 138 -15.04 -2.08 1.75
C VAL A 138 -14.91 -3.54 2.14
N GLU A 139 -15.27 -4.47 1.25
CA GLU A 139 -15.17 -5.90 1.49
C GLU A 139 -13.72 -6.34 1.82
N VAL A 140 -12.75 -5.81 1.07
CA VAL A 140 -11.32 -6.11 1.30
C VAL A 140 -10.83 -5.52 2.63
N CYS A 141 -11.13 -4.25 2.91
CA CYS A 141 -10.69 -3.60 4.14
C CYS A 141 -11.31 -4.27 5.38
N ASP A 142 -12.61 -4.60 5.34
CA ASP A 142 -13.28 -5.28 6.45
C ASP A 142 -12.65 -6.66 6.70
N TYR A 143 -12.38 -7.42 5.64
CA TYR A 143 -11.68 -8.70 5.74
C TYR A 143 -10.28 -8.56 6.34
N LEU A 144 -9.48 -7.59 5.88
CA LEU A 144 -8.12 -7.40 6.37
C LEU A 144 -8.10 -7.07 7.86
N ILE A 145 -9.02 -6.23 8.33
CA ILE A 145 -9.16 -5.94 9.77
C ILE A 145 -9.55 -7.21 10.56
N ASP A 146 -10.45 -8.04 10.04
CA ASP A 146 -10.85 -9.30 10.70
C ASP A 146 -9.69 -10.29 10.86
N VAL A 147 -8.73 -10.27 9.95
CA VAL A 147 -7.53 -11.12 10.03
C VAL A 147 -6.32 -10.43 10.67
N GLY A 148 -6.50 -9.22 11.24
CA GLY A 148 -5.48 -8.50 12.00
C GLY A 148 -4.53 -7.63 11.19
N VAL A 149 -4.88 -7.32 9.93
CA VAL A 149 -4.09 -6.44 9.05
C VAL A 149 -4.73 -5.04 9.02
N ASP A 150 -3.99 -4.03 9.48
CA ASP A 150 -4.47 -2.64 9.46
C ASP A 150 -4.66 -2.14 8.02
N SER A 151 -5.70 -1.35 7.81
CA SER A 151 -6.04 -0.80 6.49
C SER A 151 -6.35 0.68 6.55
N ILE A 152 -5.88 1.42 5.56
CA ILE A 152 -6.20 2.84 5.40
C ILE A 152 -6.45 3.18 3.92
N CYS A 153 -7.57 3.86 3.67
CA CYS A 153 -7.93 4.37 2.35
C CYS A 153 -7.54 5.85 2.22
N HIS A 154 -6.67 6.15 1.28
CA HIS A 154 -6.32 7.49 0.87
C HIS A 154 -7.14 7.86 -0.36
N VAL A 155 -8.21 8.63 -0.18
CA VAL A 155 -9.04 9.10 -1.28
C VAL A 155 -8.34 10.26 -1.97
N MET A 156 -7.96 10.09 -3.23
CA MET A 156 -7.31 11.12 -4.05
C MET A 156 -8.34 12.18 -4.42
N ILE A 157 -8.15 13.41 -3.91
CA ILE A 157 -9.08 14.51 -4.15
C ILE A 157 -8.69 15.23 -5.45
N LYS A 158 -9.48 15.00 -6.49
CA LYS A 158 -9.35 15.65 -7.77
C LYS A 158 -10.21 16.92 -7.75
N PRO A 159 -9.65 18.13 -7.94
CA PRO A 159 -10.36 19.38 -7.76
C PRO A 159 -11.62 19.52 -8.65
N ASP A 160 -11.53 19.08 -9.89
CA ASP A 160 -12.62 19.11 -10.88
C ASP A 160 -13.69 18.02 -10.65
N GLU A 161 -13.43 17.03 -9.80
CA GLU A 161 -14.37 15.97 -9.39
C GLU A 161 -14.60 15.96 -7.87
N PHE A 162 -14.51 17.12 -7.21
CA PHE A 162 -14.56 17.23 -5.75
C PHE A 162 -15.81 16.58 -5.14
N ASP A 163 -16.99 16.83 -5.72
CA ASP A 163 -18.24 16.25 -5.21
C ASP A 163 -18.28 14.73 -5.31
N LYS A 164 -17.73 14.17 -6.39
CA LYS A 164 -17.55 12.71 -6.55
C LYS A 164 -16.60 12.15 -5.49
N CYS A 165 -15.49 12.83 -5.25
CA CYS A 165 -14.55 12.42 -4.20
C CYS A 165 -15.19 12.43 -2.81
N LYS A 166 -15.99 13.46 -2.52
CA LYS A 166 -16.77 13.55 -1.28
C LYS A 166 -17.78 12.41 -1.16
N GLN A 167 -18.50 12.09 -2.23
CA GLN A 167 -19.46 10.98 -2.25
C GLN A 167 -18.76 9.65 -1.98
N ILE A 168 -17.60 9.38 -2.61
CA ILE A 168 -16.79 8.19 -2.34
C ILE A 168 -16.42 8.10 -0.86
N ILE A 169 -16.01 9.19 -0.22
CA ILE A 169 -15.68 9.20 1.21
C ILE A 169 -16.91 8.83 2.05
N GLU A 170 -18.08 9.37 1.73
CA GLU A 170 -19.33 9.07 2.46
C GLU A 170 -19.75 7.60 2.22
N ASP A 171 -19.63 7.08 1.00
CA ASP A 171 -19.92 5.67 0.67
C ASP A 171 -19.01 4.74 1.46
N LEU A 172 -17.72 5.00 1.49
CA LEU A 172 -16.76 4.22 2.27
C LEU A 172 -17.07 4.26 3.77
N LYS A 173 -17.43 5.44 4.32
CA LYS A 173 -17.76 5.58 5.74
C LYS A 173 -19.06 4.87 6.11
N SER A 174 -20.09 4.98 5.28
CA SER A 174 -21.43 4.43 5.56
C SER A 174 -21.48 2.92 5.38
N SER A 175 -20.67 2.36 4.48
CA SER A 175 -20.70 0.95 4.11
C SER A 175 -19.75 0.07 4.92
N ARG A 176 -18.73 0.67 5.59
CA ARG A 176 -17.76 -0.12 6.38
C ARG A 176 -18.40 -0.71 7.64
N ASN A 177 -18.06 -1.96 7.94
CA ASN A 177 -18.48 -2.65 9.16
C ASN A 177 -17.38 -2.70 10.22
N LYS A 178 -16.15 -2.32 9.86
CA LYS A 178 -14.95 -2.37 10.71
C LYS A 178 -14.31 -0.99 10.81
N ASN A 179 -13.40 -0.84 11.75
CA ASN A 179 -12.74 0.43 12.03
C ASN A 179 -11.39 0.54 11.32
N TRP A 180 -11.41 0.81 10.02
CA TRP A 180 -10.22 1.14 9.22
C TRP A 180 -10.18 2.63 8.85
N GLY A 181 -9.00 3.13 8.50
CA GLY A 181 -8.77 4.55 8.27
C GLY A 181 -9.27 5.07 6.92
N ILE A 182 -9.78 6.29 6.87
CA ILE A 182 -10.09 7.02 5.64
C ILE A 182 -9.47 8.41 5.73
N GLN A 183 -8.68 8.78 4.73
CA GLN A 183 -8.04 10.09 4.62
C GLN A 183 -8.27 10.68 3.23
N ALA A 184 -8.61 11.96 3.18
CA ALA A 184 -8.60 12.73 1.95
C ALA A 184 -7.15 13.16 1.63
N LYS A 185 -6.68 12.90 0.41
CA LYS A 185 -5.37 13.34 -0.08
C LYS A 185 -5.53 14.27 -1.27
N PRO A 186 -5.34 15.58 -1.10
CA PRO A 186 -5.36 16.52 -2.22
C PRO A 186 -4.29 16.13 -3.24
N LEU A 187 -4.65 16.14 -4.52
CA LEU A 187 -3.70 16.06 -5.61
C LEU A 187 -3.04 17.43 -5.77
N HIS A 188 -1.71 17.45 -5.68
CA HIS A 188 -0.91 18.64 -5.91
C HIS A 188 -0.39 18.62 -7.33
N HIS A 189 -0.53 19.71 -8.06
CA HIS A 189 -0.02 19.88 -9.43
C HIS A 189 -0.74 19.02 -10.50
N ILE A 190 -2.03 19.31 -10.71
CA ILE A 190 -2.74 18.94 -11.94
C ILE A 190 -2.79 20.18 -12.86
#